data_621a8cb646c2a3aabd50d94a68d42ffb
#
_entry.id   621a8cb646c2a3aabd50d94a68d42ffb
#
_cell.length_a   1.000
_cell.length_b   1.000
_cell.length_c   1.000
_cell.angle_alpha   90.00
_cell.angle_beta   90.00
_cell.angle_gamma   90.00
#
_symmetry.space_group_name_H-M   'P 1'
#
loop_
_entity.id
_entity.type
_entity.pdbx_description
1 polymer ?
#
loop_
_entity_poly.entity_id
_entity_poly.type
_entity_poly.pdbx_seq_one_letter_code
_entity_poly.pdbx_strand_id
1 'polypeptide(L)'
;MSADLCEQIADMRRKLQRCRTTHVMFLDETALRLSEAPTHTIVLPGEQAYVMATETSSYSKRYDMIACCVGDRVLLPKIFTPTERKDADVKGINRAMLLQFVDDVLAQAVEGLDRYPLTLVLDRASIHKNLDALRQAFHDRSSESIKDILLMPPNAAKRMSPLDNAMFHDWKEKCRLLCPATAKTIQRIMSDAWTKMKPKPHYKHCGLTHNTDVYFDCPAPTVHQHGN
;
A
#
# COMPACT_ATOMS: atom_id res chain seq x y z
N MET A 1 19.38 4.83 -11.82
CA MET A 1 19.28 4.89 -10.36
C MET A 1 20.65 5.29 -9.82
N SER A 2 20.73 6.23 -8.87
CA SER A 2 22.05 6.59 -8.30
C SER A 2 22.63 5.43 -7.49
N ALA A 3 23.97 5.38 -7.39
CA ALA A 3 24.67 4.36 -6.59
C ALA A 3 24.22 4.41 -5.12
N ASP A 4 24.11 5.61 -4.56
CA ASP A 4 23.65 5.84 -3.18
C ASP A 4 22.25 5.25 -2.94
N LEU A 5 21.28 5.47 -3.84
CA LEU A 5 19.94 4.88 -3.71
C LEU A 5 19.98 3.35 -3.81
N CYS A 6 20.85 2.79 -4.65
CA CYS A 6 21.04 1.34 -4.74
C CYS A 6 21.54 0.77 -3.42
N GLU A 7 22.50 1.44 -2.79
CA GLU A 7 23.06 1.02 -1.51
C GLU A 7 22.02 1.10 -0.38
N GLN A 8 21.26 2.18 -0.31
CA GLN A 8 20.17 2.35 0.65
C GLN A 8 19.07 1.27 0.49
N ILE A 9 18.70 0.92 -0.75
CA ILE A 9 17.75 -0.15 -1.02
C ILE A 9 18.34 -1.50 -0.59
N ALA A 10 19.63 -1.76 -0.90
CA ALA A 10 20.30 -2.99 -0.51
C ALA A 10 20.37 -3.15 1.02
N ASP A 11 20.66 -2.05 1.73
CA ASP A 11 20.68 -2.06 3.21
C ASP A 11 19.30 -2.39 3.77
N MET A 12 18.26 -1.74 3.26
CA MET A 12 16.89 -2.02 3.71
C MET A 12 16.49 -3.47 3.41
N ARG A 13 16.83 -4.00 2.23
CA ARG A 13 16.56 -5.39 1.88
C ARG A 13 17.27 -6.36 2.83
N ARG A 14 18.52 -6.08 3.21
CA ARG A 14 19.25 -6.87 4.23
C ARG A 14 18.52 -6.88 5.58
N LYS A 15 17.89 -5.76 5.97
CA LYS A 15 17.08 -5.72 7.20
C LYS A 15 15.82 -6.58 7.05
N LEU A 16 15.13 -6.49 5.93
CA LEU A 16 13.92 -7.28 5.66
C LEU A 16 14.20 -8.79 5.58
N GLN A 17 15.36 -9.21 5.05
CA GLN A 17 15.78 -10.62 5.02
C GLN A 17 15.87 -11.27 6.41
N ARG A 18 16.06 -10.46 7.46
CA ARG A 18 16.10 -10.94 8.85
C ARG A 18 14.73 -11.03 9.50
N CYS A 19 13.69 -10.55 8.82
CA CYS A 19 12.31 -10.59 9.31
C CYS A 19 11.57 -11.74 8.65
N ARG A 20 10.74 -12.44 9.42
CA ARG A 20 9.79 -13.39 8.84
C ARG A 20 8.79 -12.64 7.97
N THR A 21 8.48 -13.16 6.80
CA THR A 21 7.54 -12.52 5.86
C THR A 21 6.18 -12.24 6.48
N THR A 22 5.70 -13.16 7.33
CA THR A 22 4.44 -13.04 8.08
C THR A 22 4.47 -11.96 9.16
N HIS A 23 5.64 -11.38 9.47
CA HIS A 23 5.83 -10.34 10.50
C HIS A 23 6.28 -9.00 9.92
N VAL A 24 6.24 -8.86 8.59
CA VAL A 24 6.49 -7.58 7.92
C VAL A 24 5.17 -7.04 7.40
N MET A 25 4.79 -5.88 7.88
CA MET A 25 3.59 -5.16 7.47
C MET A 25 3.99 -3.97 6.59
N PHE A 26 3.55 -3.98 5.35
CA PHE A 26 3.60 -2.80 4.49
C PHE A 26 2.28 -2.03 4.62
N LEU A 27 2.38 -0.74 4.87
CA LEU A 27 1.24 0.15 5.02
C LEU A 27 1.45 1.37 4.14
N ASP A 28 0.38 1.81 3.47
CA ASP A 28 0.42 2.97 2.58
C ASP A 28 -0.98 3.49 2.29
N GLU A 29 -1.07 4.70 1.73
CA GLU A 29 -2.30 5.37 1.36
C GLU A 29 -2.50 5.40 -0.15
N THR A 30 -3.74 5.30 -0.56
CA THR A 30 -4.15 5.47 -1.95
C THR A 30 -5.53 6.12 -2.03
N ALA A 31 -5.93 6.50 -3.24
CA ALA A 31 -7.26 7.08 -3.46
C ALA A 31 -7.87 6.57 -4.75
N LEU A 32 -9.22 6.58 -4.78
CA LEU A 32 -10.02 6.32 -5.96
C LEU A 32 -11.04 7.45 -6.14
N ARG A 33 -11.27 7.86 -7.38
CA ARG A 33 -12.33 8.83 -7.74
C ARG A 33 -13.49 8.08 -8.37
N LEU A 34 -14.71 8.55 -8.13
CA LEU A 34 -15.92 7.96 -8.73
C LEU A 34 -15.91 7.95 -10.26
N SER A 35 -15.23 8.92 -10.87
CA SER A 35 -15.16 9.12 -12.31
C SER A 35 -13.89 8.57 -12.95
N GLU A 36 -13.12 7.74 -12.25
CA GLU A 36 -11.96 7.09 -12.88
C GLU A 36 -12.44 6.08 -13.93
N ALA A 37 -12.29 6.44 -15.20
CA ALA A 37 -12.58 5.55 -16.31
C ALA A 37 -11.47 4.49 -16.45
N PRO A 38 -11.78 3.30 -17.02
CA PRO A 38 -10.77 2.35 -17.43
C PRO A 38 -9.76 3.03 -18.38
N THR A 39 -8.47 2.78 -18.16
CA THR A 39 -7.41 3.32 -19.04
C THR A 39 -7.15 2.45 -20.27
N HIS A 40 -7.69 1.24 -20.28
CA HIS A 40 -7.51 0.26 -21.36
C HIS A 40 -8.84 -0.42 -21.67
N THR A 41 -9.02 -0.79 -22.93
CA THR A 41 -10.12 -1.64 -23.40
C THR A 41 -9.58 -2.71 -24.34
N ILE A 42 -10.28 -3.83 -24.41
CA ILE A 42 -9.97 -4.90 -25.35
C ILE A 42 -10.87 -4.71 -26.56
N VAL A 43 -10.26 -4.65 -27.73
CA VAL A 43 -10.97 -4.58 -29.02
C VAL A 43 -10.49 -5.72 -29.92
N LEU A 44 -11.31 -6.13 -30.85
CA LEU A 44 -10.90 -7.09 -31.87
C LEU A 44 -9.93 -6.41 -32.87
N PRO A 45 -9.04 -7.19 -33.50
CA PRO A 45 -8.13 -6.65 -34.51
C PRO A 45 -8.93 -5.94 -35.62
N GLY A 46 -8.58 -4.68 -35.89
CA GLY A 46 -9.23 -3.85 -36.88
C GLY A 46 -10.40 -3.00 -36.37
N GLU A 47 -10.81 -3.17 -35.12
CA GLU A 47 -11.80 -2.30 -34.50
C GLU A 47 -11.15 -1.10 -33.82
N GLN A 48 -11.87 0.02 -33.81
CA GLN A 48 -11.41 1.21 -33.11
C GLN A 48 -11.74 1.10 -31.61
N ALA A 49 -10.75 1.30 -30.75
CA ALA A 49 -10.93 1.29 -29.31
C ALA A 49 -11.78 2.47 -28.84
N TYR A 50 -12.92 2.19 -28.23
CA TYR A 50 -13.73 3.20 -27.56
C TYR A 50 -13.77 2.89 -26.06
N VAL A 51 -13.38 3.87 -25.25
CA VAL A 51 -13.64 3.86 -23.81
C VAL A 51 -14.69 4.92 -23.57
N MET A 52 -15.90 4.51 -23.23
CA MET A 52 -16.92 5.46 -22.75
C MET A 52 -16.49 5.95 -21.37
N ALA A 53 -15.75 7.04 -21.34
CA ALA A 53 -15.47 7.76 -20.11
C ALA A 53 -16.62 8.75 -19.88
N THR A 54 -17.32 8.61 -18.76
CA THR A 54 -18.04 9.76 -18.19
C THR A 54 -17.02 10.88 -18.01
N GLU A 55 -17.30 12.08 -18.50
CA GLU A 55 -16.41 13.23 -18.31
C GLU A 55 -15.92 13.29 -16.87
N THR A 56 -14.60 13.24 -16.70
CA THR A 56 -13.99 13.34 -15.39
C THR A 56 -14.17 14.76 -14.90
N SER A 57 -15.26 15.00 -14.18
CA SER A 57 -15.42 16.26 -13.49
C SER A 57 -14.23 16.45 -12.54
N SER A 58 -13.56 17.61 -12.65
CA SER A 58 -12.53 18.00 -11.69
C SER A 58 -13.06 18.02 -10.24
N TYR A 59 -14.36 17.98 -10.07
CA TYR A 59 -15.09 17.90 -8.80
C TYR A 59 -15.51 16.48 -8.43
N SER A 60 -15.03 15.44 -9.13
CA SER A 60 -15.39 14.07 -8.79
C SER A 60 -14.97 13.75 -7.36
N LYS A 61 -15.90 13.15 -6.61
CA LYS A 61 -15.66 12.79 -5.21
C LYS A 61 -14.51 11.78 -5.13
N ARG A 62 -13.50 12.12 -4.35
CA ARG A 62 -12.34 11.29 -4.07
C ARG A 62 -12.55 10.56 -2.75
N TYR A 63 -12.32 9.28 -2.75
CA TYR A 63 -12.30 8.40 -1.58
C TYR A 63 -10.85 8.01 -1.31
N ASP A 64 -10.37 8.28 -0.11
CA ASP A 64 -9.02 7.91 0.31
C ASP A 64 -9.06 6.59 1.07
N MET A 65 -8.03 5.78 0.93
CA MET A 65 -7.94 4.49 1.57
C MET A 65 -6.57 4.34 2.22
N ILE A 66 -6.54 3.92 3.48
CA ILE A 66 -5.36 3.36 4.11
C ILE A 66 -5.48 1.84 4.01
N ALA A 67 -4.42 1.21 3.56
CA ALA A 67 -4.39 -0.22 3.35
C ALA A 67 -3.04 -0.80 3.78
N CYS A 68 -3.06 -2.06 4.19
CA CYS A 68 -1.84 -2.77 4.53
C CYS A 68 -1.90 -4.23 4.12
N CYS A 69 -0.72 -4.81 3.96
CA CYS A 69 -0.56 -6.25 3.79
C CYS A 69 0.52 -6.78 4.74
N VAL A 70 0.31 -8.01 5.20
CA VAL A 70 1.20 -8.73 6.10
C VAL A 70 1.41 -10.13 5.54
N GLY A 71 2.62 -10.47 5.17
CA GLY A 71 2.88 -11.75 4.52
C GLY A 71 2.00 -11.96 3.29
N ASP A 72 1.23 -13.03 3.24
CA ASP A 72 0.37 -13.39 2.11
C ASP A 72 -1.06 -12.85 2.22
N ARG A 73 -1.37 -12.08 3.23
CA ARG A 73 -2.71 -11.56 3.47
C ARG A 73 -2.79 -10.05 3.41
N VAL A 74 -3.92 -9.55 2.99
CA VAL A 74 -4.32 -8.15 3.18
C VAL A 74 -5.17 -8.05 4.43
N LEU A 75 -5.12 -6.91 5.10
CA LEU A 75 -5.99 -6.60 6.23
C LEU A 75 -7.13 -5.69 5.77
N LEU A 76 -8.18 -5.58 6.57
CA LEU A 76 -9.33 -4.73 6.22
C LEU A 76 -8.86 -3.28 6.04
N PRO A 77 -9.19 -2.64 4.92
CA PRO A 77 -8.78 -1.29 4.66
C PRO A 77 -9.71 -0.30 5.39
N LYS A 78 -9.19 0.89 5.69
CA LYS A 78 -10.04 2.02 6.10
C LYS A 78 -10.24 2.95 4.91
N ILE A 79 -11.49 3.21 4.58
CA ILE A 79 -11.87 4.09 3.48
C ILE A 79 -12.49 5.35 4.06
N PHE A 80 -11.94 6.50 3.69
CA PHE A 80 -12.40 7.81 4.11
C PHE A 80 -13.19 8.46 2.99
N THR A 81 -14.43 8.83 3.31
CA THR A 81 -15.32 9.53 2.39
C THR A 81 -14.94 11.01 2.24
N PRO A 82 -15.40 11.68 1.18
CA PRO A 82 -15.28 13.13 1.06
C PRO A 82 -15.87 13.88 2.24
N THR A 83 -16.95 13.37 2.84
CA THR A 83 -17.62 13.98 4.01
C THR A 83 -16.74 13.86 5.25
N GLU A 84 -16.25 12.68 5.58
CA GLU A 84 -15.35 12.49 6.74
C GLU A 84 -14.11 13.37 6.66
N ARG A 85 -13.53 13.55 5.46
CA ARG A 85 -12.38 14.46 5.28
C ARG A 85 -12.77 15.92 5.46
N LYS A 86 -13.96 16.32 4.99
CA LYS A 86 -14.48 17.68 5.16
C LYS A 86 -14.73 17.97 6.63
N ASP A 87 -15.31 17.03 7.36
CA ASP A 87 -15.62 17.18 8.80
C ASP A 87 -14.32 17.25 9.63
N ALA A 88 -13.29 16.57 9.18
CA ALA A 88 -11.94 16.65 9.78
C ALA A 88 -11.09 17.84 9.28
N ASP A 89 -11.63 18.68 8.39
CA ASP A 89 -10.93 19.80 7.73
C ASP A 89 -9.57 19.42 7.10
N VAL A 90 -9.55 18.29 6.39
CA VAL A 90 -8.32 17.78 5.76
C VAL A 90 -8.49 17.55 4.27
N LYS A 91 -7.43 17.84 3.50
CA LYS A 91 -7.40 17.59 2.05
C LYS A 91 -7.11 16.13 1.69
N GLY A 92 -6.58 15.36 2.61
CA GLY A 92 -6.22 13.96 2.46
C GLY A 92 -6.06 13.29 3.82
N ILE A 93 -5.48 12.09 3.84
CA ILE A 93 -5.21 11.38 5.09
C ILE A 93 -4.17 12.15 5.91
N ASN A 94 -4.46 12.32 7.19
CA ASN A 94 -3.55 12.93 8.15
C ASN A 94 -3.04 11.88 9.16
N ARG A 95 -2.13 12.31 10.03
CA ARG A 95 -1.55 11.43 11.05
C ARG A 95 -2.58 10.85 12.02
N ALA A 96 -3.56 11.65 12.46
CA ALA A 96 -4.57 11.15 13.40
C ALA A 96 -5.40 10.02 12.79
N MET A 97 -5.78 10.16 11.52
CA MET A 97 -6.47 9.11 10.76
C MET A 97 -5.60 7.87 10.59
N LEU A 98 -4.28 8.04 10.35
CA LEU A 98 -3.34 6.93 10.26
C LEU A 98 -3.23 6.19 11.59
N LEU A 99 -3.08 6.90 12.69
CA LEU A 99 -2.96 6.29 14.01
C LEU A 99 -4.25 5.56 14.40
N GLN A 100 -5.42 6.14 14.14
CA GLN A 100 -6.69 5.45 14.36
C GLN A 100 -6.80 4.17 13.54
N PHE A 101 -6.40 4.20 12.27
CA PHE A 101 -6.37 3.02 11.43
C PHE A 101 -5.46 1.92 12.01
N VAL A 102 -4.29 2.30 12.48
CA VAL A 102 -3.35 1.35 13.08
C VAL A 102 -3.95 0.69 14.32
N ASP A 103 -4.67 1.42 15.16
CA ASP A 103 -5.38 0.85 16.30
C ASP A 103 -6.39 -0.22 15.87
N ASP A 104 -7.19 0.11 14.85
CA ASP A 104 -8.25 -0.78 14.35
C ASP A 104 -7.68 -2.05 13.68
N VAL A 105 -6.50 -1.94 13.07
CA VAL A 105 -5.91 -3.00 12.22
C VAL A 105 -4.88 -3.83 12.97
N LEU A 106 -4.18 -3.27 13.96
CA LEU A 106 -3.17 -4.03 14.70
C LEU A 106 -3.75 -5.27 15.38
N ALA A 107 -4.93 -5.16 15.97
CA ALA A 107 -5.60 -6.31 16.56
C ALA A 107 -5.79 -7.43 15.53
N GLN A 108 -6.21 -7.09 14.31
CA GLN A 108 -6.38 -8.04 13.21
C GLN A 108 -5.04 -8.57 12.67
N ALA A 109 -4.00 -7.72 12.66
CA ALA A 109 -2.68 -8.12 12.19
C ALA A 109 -2.04 -9.14 13.12
N VAL A 110 -2.24 -8.98 14.43
CA VAL A 110 -1.67 -9.83 15.47
C VAL A 110 -2.49 -11.11 15.68
N GLU A 111 -3.78 -11.10 15.31
CA GLU A 111 -4.62 -12.28 15.40
C GLU A 111 -4.09 -13.41 14.50
N GLY A 112 -3.70 -14.51 15.10
CA GLY A 112 -3.12 -15.67 14.42
C GLY A 112 -1.64 -15.53 14.06
N LEU A 113 -0.93 -14.52 14.57
CA LEU A 113 0.52 -14.48 14.56
C LEU A 113 1.07 -15.09 15.86
N ASP A 114 1.98 -16.06 15.72
CA ASP A 114 2.73 -16.62 16.84
C ASP A 114 3.54 -15.50 17.52
N ARG A 115 3.09 -14.95 18.62
CA ARG A 115 3.78 -14.11 19.62
C ARG A 115 4.96 -13.21 19.16
N TYR A 116 5.18 -12.99 17.87
CA TYR A 116 6.29 -12.20 17.36
C TYR A 116 5.81 -10.80 16.96
N PRO A 117 6.49 -9.76 17.40
CA PRO A 117 6.14 -8.40 17.04
C PRO A 117 6.37 -8.12 15.54
N LEU A 118 5.53 -7.26 14.99
CA LEU A 118 5.57 -6.85 13.59
C LEU A 118 6.69 -5.84 13.32
N THR A 119 7.27 -5.90 12.14
CA THR A 119 8.07 -4.81 11.55
C THR A 119 7.19 -4.04 10.58
N LEU A 120 6.93 -2.78 10.86
CA LEU A 120 6.14 -1.89 10.00
C LEU A 120 7.05 -1.21 8.98
N VAL A 121 6.68 -1.28 7.71
CA VAL A 121 7.39 -0.65 6.61
C VAL A 121 6.53 0.45 6.00
N LEU A 122 7.06 1.67 6.01
CA LEU A 122 6.39 2.88 5.54
C LEU A 122 7.24 3.60 4.49
N ASP A 123 6.59 4.38 3.64
CA ASP A 123 7.28 5.38 2.83
C ASP A 123 7.69 6.60 3.67
N ARG A 124 8.26 7.62 3.01
CA ARG A 124 8.64 8.88 3.65
C ARG A 124 7.62 10.00 3.45
N ALA A 125 6.33 9.69 3.36
CA ALA A 125 5.30 10.70 3.34
C ALA A 125 5.38 11.62 4.58
N SER A 126 4.88 12.83 4.46
CA SER A 126 4.96 13.82 5.54
C SER A 126 4.30 13.36 6.84
N ILE A 127 3.27 12.55 6.74
CA ILE A 127 2.54 11.98 7.89
C ILE A 127 3.35 10.92 8.65
N HIS A 128 4.38 10.35 8.01
CA HIS A 128 5.27 9.33 8.59
C HIS A 128 6.57 9.89 9.16
N LYS A 129 6.86 11.20 8.95
CA LYS A 129 8.19 11.76 9.24
C LYS A 129 8.62 11.74 10.69
N ASN A 130 7.73 11.81 11.64
CA ASN A 130 8.10 11.79 13.05
C ASN A 130 8.01 10.37 13.60
N LEU A 131 9.09 9.59 13.43
CA LEU A 131 9.15 8.18 13.87
C LEU A 131 8.99 8.01 15.36
N ASP A 132 9.53 8.92 16.15
CA ASP A 132 9.46 8.80 17.62
C ASP A 132 8.02 8.98 18.10
N ALA A 133 7.30 9.96 17.51
CA ALA A 133 5.88 10.13 17.81
C ALA A 133 5.03 8.94 17.29
N LEU A 134 5.39 8.34 16.15
CA LEU A 134 4.74 7.13 15.68
C LEU A 134 5.02 5.94 16.61
N ARG A 135 6.28 5.73 16.98
CA ARG A 135 6.66 4.66 17.91
C ARG A 135 5.96 4.82 19.25
N GLN A 136 5.94 6.05 19.79
CA GLN A 136 5.26 6.31 21.04
C GLN A 136 3.76 6.03 20.94
N ALA A 137 3.11 6.50 19.88
CA ALA A 137 1.69 6.25 19.66
C ALA A 137 1.36 4.75 19.50
N PHE A 138 2.24 3.98 18.85
CA PHE A 138 2.10 2.54 18.75
C PHE A 138 2.38 1.83 20.09
N HIS A 139 3.38 2.28 20.83
CA HIS A 139 3.70 1.74 22.14
C HIS A 139 2.54 1.95 23.13
N ASP A 140 1.93 3.14 23.14
CA ASP A 140 0.83 3.47 24.06
C ASP A 140 -0.44 2.66 23.78
N ARG A 141 -0.61 2.19 22.53
CA ARG A 141 -1.80 1.45 22.10
C ARG A 141 -1.65 -0.06 22.12
N SER A 142 -0.45 -0.56 21.87
CA SER A 142 -0.22 -2.00 21.76
C SER A 142 1.26 -2.32 21.99
N SER A 143 1.71 -2.15 23.22
CA SER A 143 3.10 -2.06 23.65
C SER A 143 4.11 -3.09 23.09
N GLU A 144 3.66 -4.24 22.62
CA GLU A 144 4.54 -5.31 22.15
C GLU A 144 4.29 -5.75 20.70
N SER A 145 3.28 -5.19 20.03
CA SER A 145 2.86 -5.67 18.71
C SER A 145 3.74 -5.16 17.57
N ILE A 146 4.46 -4.05 17.75
CA ILE A 146 5.40 -3.52 16.75
C ILE A 146 6.80 -3.47 17.32
N LYS A 147 7.68 -4.26 16.73
CA LYS A 147 9.10 -4.31 17.10
C LYS A 147 9.89 -3.15 16.54
N ASP A 148 9.65 -2.82 15.28
CA ASP A 148 10.41 -1.81 14.56
C ASP A 148 9.58 -1.13 13.47
N ILE A 149 9.97 0.10 13.14
CA ILE A 149 9.41 0.86 12.04
C ILE A 149 10.55 1.20 11.08
N LEU A 150 10.46 0.69 9.86
CA LEU A 150 11.42 0.93 8.81
C LEU A 150 10.85 1.94 7.80
N LEU A 151 11.54 3.06 7.62
CA LEU A 151 11.23 3.99 6.53
C LEU A 151 11.99 3.60 5.28
N MET A 152 11.26 3.44 4.18
CA MET A 152 11.87 3.21 2.88
C MET A 152 12.80 4.38 2.50
N PRO A 153 13.88 4.12 1.75
CA PRO A 153 14.72 5.19 1.20
C PRO A 153 13.88 6.19 0.37
N PRO A 154 14.29 7.46 0.29
CA PRO A 154 13.59 8.44 -0.55
C PRO A 154 13.49 7.94 -1.99
N ASN A 155 12.33 8.11 -2.61
CA ASN A 155 12.05 7.67 -3.99
C ASN A 155 12.16 6.14 -4.24
N ALA A 156 12.23 5.33 -3.18
CA ALA A 156 12.32 3.88 -3.29
C ALA A 156 10.96 3.16 -3.22
N ALA A 157 9.88 3.83 -2.84
CA ALA A 157 8.57 3.21 -2.59
C ALA A 157 8.13 2.29 -3.76
N LYS A 158 8.17 2.79 -5.01
CA LYS A 158 7.86 1.99 -6.21
C LYS A 158 8.76 0.75 -6.42
N ARG A 159 9.84 0.61 -5.67
CA ARG A 159 10.81 -0.50 -5.80
C ARG A 159 10.88 -1.38 -4.56
N MET A 160 10.29 -0.92 -3.48
CA MET A 160 10.36 -1.55 -2.17
C MET A 160 9.00 -1.89 -1.59
N SER A 161 7.95 -1.13 -1.95
CA SER A 161 6.59 -1.37 -1.47
C SER A 161 5.80 -2.21 -2.47
N PRO A 162 5.27 -3.37 -2.07
CA PRO A 162 4.33 -4.10 -2.92
C PRO A 162 3.06 -3.30 -3.20
N LEU A 163 2.68 -2.40 -2.29
CA LEU A 163 1.50 -1.55 -2.40
C LEU A 163 1.65 -0.55 -3.54
N ASP A 164 2.72 0.24 -3.51
CA ASP A 164 3.01 1.30 -4.50
C ASP A 164 3.42 0.78 -5.87
N ASN A 165 4.04 -0.40 -5.92
CA ASN A 165 4.57 -0.92 -7.17
C ASN A 165 3.47 -1.40 -8.11
N ALA A 166 2.71 -2.39 -7.70
CA ALA A 166 1.73 -3.00 -8.59
C ALA A 166 0.37 -3.22 -7.89
N MET A 167 0.36 -3.40 -6.58
CA MET A 167 -0.84 -3.84 -5.88
C MET A 167 -1.96 -2.81 -5.92
N PHE A 168 -1.65 -1.52 -5.71
CA PHE A 168 -2.64 -0.44 -5.83
C PHE A 168 -3.10 -0.22 -7.27
N HIS A 169 -2.21 -0.45 -8.24
CA HIS A 169 -2.60 -0.41 -9.65
C HIS A 169 -3.63 -1.50 -9.95
N ASP A 170 -3.32 -2.75 -9.64
CA ASP A 170 -4.20 -3.88 -9.87
C ASP A 170 -5.53 -3.76 -9.11
N TRP A 171 -5.48 -3.23 -7.88
CA TRP A 171 -6.68 -2.95 -7.11
C TRP A 171 -7.56 -1.88 -7.80
N LYS A 172 -6.96 -0.79 -8.30
CA LYS A 172 -7.70 0.25 -9.03
C LYS A 172 -8.35 -0.31 -10.29
N GLU A 173 -7.64 -1.14 -11.06
CA GLU A 173 -8.21 -1.80 -12.23
C GLU A 173 -9.41 -2.68 -11.84
N LYS A 174 -9.32 -3.46 -10.78
CA LYS A 174 -10.45 -4.24 -10.28
C LYS A 174 -11.64 -3.36 -9.88
N CYS A 175 -11.39 -2.23 -9.22
CA CYS A 175 -12.46 -1.29 -8.90
C CYS A 175 -13.11 -0.71 -10.17
N ARG A 176 -12.32 -0.36 -11.18
CA ARG A 176 -12.80 0.19 -12.47
C ARG A 176 -13.65 -0.79 -13.25
N LEU A 177 -13.32 -2.08 -13.21
CA LEU A 177 -14.12 -3.12 -13.85
C LEU A 177 -15.52 -3.26 -13.22
N LEU A 178 -15.71 -2.83 -11.98
CA LEU A 178 -16.99 -2.85 -11.28
C LEU A 178 -17.76 -1.51 -11.37
N CYS A 179 -17.24 -0.57 -12.17
CA CYS A 179 -17.91 0.71 -12.43
C CYS A 179 -19.04 0.55 -13.48
N PRO A 180 -20.08 1.41 -13.43
CA PRO A 180 -20.15 2.67 -12.70
C PRO A 180 -20.45 2.49 -11.21
N ALA A 181 -19.58 3.02 -10.37
CA ALA A 181 -19.80 3.09 -8.94
C ALA A 181 -20.61 4.33 -8.58
N THR A 182 -21.45 4.21 -7.58
CA THR A 182 -22.19 5.35 -7.00
C THR A 182 -21.59 5.69 -5.64
N ALA A 183 -21.94 6.86 -5.11
CA ALA A 183 -21.54 7.25 -3.75
C ALA A 183 -21.97 6.23 -2.68
N LYS A 184 -23.04 5.44 -2.96
CA LYS A 184 -23.55 4.40 -2.05
C LYS A 184 -22.79 3.07 -2.16
N THR A 185 -22.20 2.78 -3.32
CA THR A 185 -21.58 1.48 -3.59
C THR A 185 -20.07 1.49 -3.59
N ILE A 186 -19.45 2.67 -3.75
CA ILE A 186 -18.01 2.79 -3.96
C ILE A 186 -17.17 2.22 -2.80
N GLN A 187 -17.55 2.49 -1.55
CA GLN A 187 -16.80 1.98 -0.40
C GLN A 187 -16.82 0.44 -0.37
N ARG A 188 -17.98 -0.16 -0.65
CA ARG A 188 -18.10 -1.62 -0.75
C ARG A 188 -17.24 -2.16 -1.89
N ILE A 189 -17.30 -1.56 -3.08
CA ILE A 189 -16.48 -1.95 -4.23
C ILE A 189 -14.99 -1.89 -3.87
N MET A 190 -14.54 -0.80 -3.25
CA MET A 190 -13.15 -0.62 -2.83
C MET A 190 -12.72 -1.71 -1.84
N SER A 191 -13.55 -1.97 -0.81
CA SER A 191 -13.27 -2.98 0.20
C SER A 191 -13.30 -4.40 -0.38
N ASP A 192 -14.32 -4.76 -1.15
CA ASP A 192 -14.46 -6.09 -1.77
C ASP A 192 -13.32 -6.37 -2.78
N ALA A 193 -12.91 -5.37 -3.53
CA ALA A 193 -11.78 -5.49 -4.44
C ALA A 193 -10.47 -5.68 -3.65
N TRP A 194 -10.29 -4.96 -2.54
CA TRP A 194 -9.10 -5.06 -1.70
C TRP A 194 -8.97 -6.42 -1.02
N THR A 195 -10.02 -6.92 -0.41
CA THR A 195 -10.00 -8.22 0.29
C THR A 195 -9.68 -9.40 -0.63
N LYS A 196 -9.86 -9.23 -1.94
CA LYS A 196 -9.49 -10.23 -2.96
C LYS A 196 -8.04 -10.09 -3.47
N MET A 197 -7.30 -9.09 -3.01
CA MET A 197 -5.90 -8.93 -3.38
C MET A 197 -5.04 -10.00 -2.73
N LYS A 198 -3.99 -10.40 -3.45
CA LYS A 198 -2.98 -11.37 -2.97
C LYS A 198 -1.62 -10.70 -3.01
N PRO A 199 -0.99 -10.44 -1.86
CA PRO A 199 0.31 -9.73 -1.81
C PRO A 199 1.46 -10.50 -2.47
N LYS A 200 1.48 -11.81 -2.35
CA LYS A 200 2.59 -12.67 -2.79
C LYS A 200 3.11 -12.40 -4.20
N PRO A 201 2.27 -12.28 -5.26
CA PRO A 201 2.76 -11.95 -6.59
C PRO A 201 3.45 -10.58 -6.67
N HIS A 202 3.00 -9.63 -5.85
CA HIS A 202 3.47 -8.24 -5.89
C HIS A 202 4.83 -8.06 -5.21
N TYR A 203 5.19 -8.89 -4.25
CA TYR A 203 6.53 -8.88 -3.64
C TYR A 203 7.64 -9.07 -4.67
N LYS A 204 7.45 -9.94 -5.65
CA LYS A 204 8.41 -10.18 -6.72
C LYS A 204 8.76 -8.90 -7.49
N HIS A 205 7.77 -8.04 -7.74
CA HIS A 205 7.98 -6.77 -8.44
C HIS A 205 8.83 -5.77 -7.65
N CYS A 206 8.89 -5.94 -6.32
CA CYS A 206 9.72 -5.13 -5.43
C CYS A 206 11.12 -5.74 -5.22
N GLY A 207 11.44 -6.84 -5.89
CA GLY A 207 12.66 -7.60 -5.63
C GLY A 207 12.68 -8.27 -4.26
N LEU A 208 11.49 -8.52 -3.70
CA LEU A 208 11.26 -9.29 -2.49
C LEU A 208 10.70 -10.64 -2.94
N THR A 209 11.54 -11.64 -3.06
CA THR A 209 11.05 -12.97 -3.36
C THR A 209 10.64 -13.66 -2.07
N HIS A 210 9.44 -14.19 -2.09
CA HIS A 210 8.92 -15.01 -1.02
C HIS A 210 9.43 -16.43 -1.24
N ASN A 211 10.54 -16.77 -0.60
CA ASN A 211 10.92 -18.16 -0.55
C ASN A 211 9.89 -18.91 0.33
N THR A 212 9.63 -20.17 0.04
CA THR A 212 8.64 -21.01 0.74
C THR A 212 8.90 -21.10 2.24
N ASP A 213 10.07 -20.70 2.67
CA ASP A 213 10.56 -20.81 4.04
C ASP A 213 10.72 -19.43 4.71
N VAL A 214 9.60 -18.93 5.23
CA VAL A 214 9.59 -18.01 6.37
C VAL A 214 10.23 -16.61 6.15
N TYR A 215 11.26 -16.42 5.30
CA TYR A 215 12.00 -15.16 5.14
C TYR A 215 11.96 -14.62 3.70
N PHE A 216 12.12 -13.30 3.55
CA PHE A 216 12.32 -12.71 2.24
C PHE A 216 13.70 -13.05 1.69
N ASP A 217 13.76 -13.48 0.44
CA ASP A 217 14.97 -13.47 -0.35
C ASP A 217 14.99 -12.17 -1.16
N CYS A 218 16.03 -11.37 -0.97
CA CYS A 218 16.15 -10.04 -1.55
C CYS A 218 17.48 -9.94 -2.30
N PRO A 219 17.53 -10.33 -3.58
CA PRO A 219 18.75 -10.18 -4.37
C PRO A 219 19.17 -8.70 -4.41
N ALA A 220 20.46 -8.47 -4.43
CA ALA A 220 21.01 -7.13 -4.55
C ALA A 220 20.46 -6.44 -5.82
N PRO A 221 20.09 -5.16 -5.77
CA PRO A 221 19.62 -4.45 -6.94
C PRO A 221 20.74 -4.39 -7.99
N THR A 222 20.42 -4.79 -9.21
CA THR A 222 21.36 -4.69 -10.34
C THR A 222 21.52 -3.22 -10.72
N VAL A 223 22.73 -2.72 -10.67
CA VAL A 223 23.08 -1.41 -11.21
C VAL A 223 23.13 -1.56 -12.73
N HIS A 224 22.08 -1.11 -13.43
CA HIS A 224 22.21 -0.93 -14.87
C HIS A 224 23.15 0.26 -15.09
N GLN A 225 24.41 -0.02 -15.43
CA GLN A 225 25.28 0.96 -16.05
C GLN A 225 24.61 1.30 -17.40
N HIS A 226 24.01 2.48 -17.49
CA HIS A 226 23.74 3.05 -18.78
C HIS A 226 25.11 3.32 -19.40
N GLY A 227 25.51 2.46 -20.32
CA GLY A 227 26.63 2.77 -21.20
C GLY A 227 26.36 4.08 -21.91
N ASN A 228 27.37 4.91 -21.93
CA ASN A 228 27.43 6.18 -22.67
C ASN A 228 27.12 5.99 -24.15
#